data_a77c109101b4a944bc05222815d47ac3
#
_entry.id   a77c109101b4a944bc05222815d47ac3
#
_cell.length_a   1.000
_cell.length_b   1.000
_cell.length_c   1.000
_cell.angle_alpha   90.00
_cell.angle_beta   90.00
_cell.angle_gamma   90.00
#
_symmetry.space_group_name_H-M   'P 1'
#
loop_
_entity.id
_entity.type
_entity.pdbx_description
1 polymer ?
#
loop_
_entity_poly.entity_id
_entity_poly.type
_entity_poly.pdbx_seq_one_letter_code
_entity_poly.pdbx_strand_id
1 'polypeptide(L)'
;MEQKDTKHIKISEFNYPLPDERIAKFPLSTRDESKLLVYRHGEVSEDRFTSLPSYLEPGEMMVFNNTKVIQARLHFRKETGALIEVFCLEPIAPNDYVLSFQQTKQCSWLCMVGNLKKWKEGTLKREVEVKGRTIILTVTRGECRGTSHWVDFAWDDESLTFADVLEAVGELPIPPYLNRETQESDKKTYQTVYSKIKGSVAAPTAGLHFTERVLKALDERGIDREELTLHVGAGTFKPVKSEEIEGHEMHTEYISVNKRTIEKLIAHGGQTVAVGTTSVRTLESLYYIGILISLNPEANQEELHVKQWMPYEPHPALTPVESLQCILDYLNRHDMEALHTSTQIIIAPGYEYKIVKKIVTNFHQPQSTLLLLVSAFVKGDWKKIYDYALSHDFRFLSYGDSSLLIP
;
A
#
# COMPACT_ATOMS: atom_id res chain seq x y z
N MET A 1 28.11 -16.96 8.18
CA MET A 1 27.49 -15.71 8.66
C MET A 1 26.60 -16.10 9.81
N GLU A 2 26.85 -15.59 11.02
CA GLU A 2 25.88 -15.72 12.10
C GLU A 2 24.54 -15.13 11.63
N GLN A 3 23.48 -15.89 11.78
CA GLN A 3 22.12 -15.46 11.46
C GLN A 3 21.80 -14.34 12.46
N LYS A 4 22.04 -13.08 12.05
CA LYS A 4 21.66 -11.91 12.85
C LYS A 4 20.16 -12.07 13.10
N ASP A 5 19.76 -12.10 14.36
CA ASP A 5 18.31 -12.17 14.70
C ASP A 5 17.63 -10.96 14.06
N THR A 6 16.73 -11.23 13.12
CA THR A 6 16.05 -10.19 12.33
C THR A 6 15.40 -9.14 13.22
N LYS A 7 14.90 -9.52 14.40
CA LYS A 7 14.25 -8.61 15.35
C LYS A 7 15.19 -7.50 15.86
N HIS A 8 16.47 -7.82 16.00
CA HIS A 8 17.50 -6.90 16.53
C HIS A 8 18.24 -6.09 15.46
N ILE A 9 17.70 -6.04 14.23
CA ILE A 9 18.22 -5.16 13.20
C ILE A 9 18.03 -3.71 13.61
N LYS A 10 19.11 -2.92 13.59
CA LYS A 10 19.07 -1.49 13.86
C LYS A 10 18.64 -0.74 12.61
N ILE A 11 17.56 0.04 12.74
CA ILE A 11 17.06 0.82 11.61
C ILE A 11 18.06 1.86 11.11
N SER A 12 18.95 2.33 11.97
CA SER A 12 20.02 3.27 11.62
C SER A 12 21.03 2.70 10.59
N GLU A 13 21.16 1.37 10.47
CA GLU A 13 22.00 0.72 9.46
C GLU A 13 21.44 0.91 8.02
N PHE A 14 20.14 1.27 7.91
CA PHE A 14 19.41 1.51 6.67
C PHE A 14 19.22 3.00 6.40
N ASN A 15 20.22 3.78 6.75
CA ASN A 15 20.26 5.21 6.51
C ASN A 15 21.13 5.56 5.29
N TYR A 16 20.73 6.57 4.55
CA TYR A 16 21.47 7.17 3.46
C TYR A 16 21.13 8.65 3.34
N PRO A 17 22.01 9.51 2.79
CA PRO A 17 21.71 10.92 2.61
C PRO A 17 20.70 11.08 1.47
N LEU A 18 19.50 11.60 1.80
CA LEU A 18 18.47 11.96 0.81
C LEU A 18 18.26 13.47 0.84
N PRO A 19 18.91 14.22 -0.06
CA PRO A 19 18.69 15.67 -0.17
C PRO A 19 17.28 15.97 -0.68
N ASP A 20 16.67 17.07 -0.21
CA ASP A 20 15.29 17.44 -0.58
C ASP A 20 15.12 17.68 -2.09
N GLU A 21 16.16 18.16 -2.77
CA GLU A 21 16.18 18.34 -4.22
C GLU A 21 16.09 17.03 -5.01
N ARG A 22 16.39 15.89 -4.39
CA ARG A 22 16.21 14.57 -5.01
C ARG A 22 14.80 14.04 -4.87
N ILE A 23 13.99 14.59 -3.98
CA ILE A 23 12.58 14.21 -3.80
C ILE A 23 11.75 14.88 -4.90
N ALA A 24 11.19 14.08 -5.80
CA ALA A 24 10.31 14.58 -6.83
C ALA A 24 8.99 15.08 -6.24
N LYS A 25 8.77 16.39 -6.31
CA LYS A 25 7.55 17.02 -5.77
C LYS A 25 6.34 16.84 -6.69
N PHE A 26 6.59 16.62 -7.99
CA PHE A 26 5.59 16.44 -9.03
C PHE A 26 5.98 15.30 -9.97
N PRO A 27 5.00 14.62 -10.61
CA PRO A 27 5.31 13.65 -11.66
C PRO A 27 5.86 14.32 -12.90
N LEU A 28 6.49 13.54 -13.77
CA LEU A 28 6.78 13.96 -15.13
C LEU A 28 5.48 14.17 -15.92
N SER A 29 5.50 15.04 -16.92
CA SER A 29 4.37 15.23 -17.84
C SER A 29 3.98 13.94 -18.56
N THR A 30 4.98 13.13 -18.93
CA THR A 30 4.83 11.78 -19.46
C THR A 30 5.41 10.80 -18.44
N ARG A 31 4.57 10.08 -17.71
CA ARG A 31 4.95 9.27 -16.54
C ARG A 31 5.97 8.20 -16.84
N ASP A 32 5.83 7.53 -17.97
CA ASP A 32 6.68 6.39 -18.39
C ASP A 32 8.00 6.81 -19.04
N GLU A 33 8.29 8.11 -19.11
CA GLU A 33 9.61 8.64 -19.46
C GLU A 33 10.55 8.76 -18.24
N SER A 34 10.10 8.38 -17.05
CA SER A 34 10.95 8.28 -15.87
C SER A 34 12.12 7.33 -16.13
N LYS A 35 13.22 7.53 -15.40
CA LYS A 35 14.34 6.59 -15.42
C LYS A 35 13.94 5.25 -14.80
N LEU A 36 14.53 4.19 -15.29
CA LEU A 36 14.45 2.84 -14.74
C LEU A 36 15.85 2.39 -14.35
N LEU A 37 16.12 2.25 -13.06
CA LEU A 37 17.30 1.55 -12.60
C LEU A 37 17.03 0.04 -12.72
N VAL A 38 17.93 -0.68 -13.38
CA VAL A 38 17.86 -2.14 -13.50
C VAL A 38 18.96 -2.76 -12.66
N TYR A 39 18.58 -3.45 -11.59
CA TYR A 39 19.47 -4.34 -10.83
C TYR A 39 19.24 -5.77 -11.26
N ARG A 40 20.28 -6.42 -11.80
CA ARG A 40 20.18 -7.78 -12.29
C ARG A 40 21.44 -8.56 -11.89
N HIS A 41 21.24 -9.58 -11.04
CA HIS A 41 22.32 -10.49 -10.59
C HIS A 41 23.57 -9.77 -10.09
N GLY A 42 23.40 -8.73 -9.29
CA GLY A 42 24.49 -7.94 -8.72
C GLY A 42 24.97 -6.78 -9.59
N GLU A 43 24.53 -6.66 -10.83
CA GLU A 43 24.89 -5.56 -11.73
C GLU A 43 23.80 -4.47 -11.75
N VAL A 44 24.23 -3.21 -11.82
CA VAL A 44 23.34 -2.05 -11.90
C VAL A 44 23.52 -1.37 -13.25
N SER A 45 22.40 -1.10 -13.91
CA SER A 45 22.34 -0.31 -15.15
C SER A 45 21.13 0.61 -15.13
N GLU A 46 21.02 1.50 -16.12
CA GLU A 46 19.87 2.40 -16.23
C GLU A 46 19.27 2.38 -17.64
N ASP A 47 17.96 2.64 -17.68
CA ASP A 47 17.17 2.74 -18.90
C ASP A 47 15.99 3.71 -18.66
N ARG A 48 15.04 3.72 -19.54
CA ARG A 48 13.74 4.38 -19.41
C ARG A 48 12.66 3.38 -18.99
N PHE A 49 11.65 3.83 -18.26
CA PHE A 49 10.56 2.97 -17.82
C PHE A 49 9.80 2.34 -19.00
N THR A 50 9.74 3.01 -20.14
CA THR A 50 9.19 2.47 -21.39
C THR A 50 9.87 1.18 -21.85
N SER A 51 11.11 0.92 -21.45
CA SER A 51 11.87 -0.30 -21.78
C SER A 51 11.55 -1.48 -20.84
N LEU A 52 10.76 -1.27 -19.77
CA LEU A 52 10.44 -2.31 -18.79
C LEU A 52 10.00 -3.65 -19.42
N PRO A 53 9.12 -3.67 -20.45
CA PRO A 53 8.70 -4.95 -21.05
C PRO A 53 9.85 -5.76 -21.63
N SER A 54 10.93 -5.14 -22.09
CA SER A 54 12.08 -5.83 -22.69
C SER A 54 12.93 -6.60 -21.68
N TYR A 55 12.82 -6.29 -20.40
CA TYR A 55 13.51 -6.97 -19.30
C TYR A 55 12.73 -8.16 -18.73
N LEU A 56 11.52 -8.39 -19.22
CA LEU A 56 10.64 -9.47 -18.78
C LEU A 56 10.55 -10.56 -19.83
N GLU A 57 10.42 -11.80 -19.38
CA GLU A 57 10.28 -12.94 -20.26
C GLU A 57 8.80 -13.23 -20.59
N PRO A 58 8.47 -13.59 -21.84
CA PRO A 58 7.12 -14.03 -22.20
C PRO A 58 6.64 -15.14 -21.26
N GLY A 59 5.37 -15.04 -20.82
CA GLY A 59 4.78 -15.98 -19.89
C GLY A 59 5.02 -15.67 -18.41
N GLU A 60 5.78 -14.63 -18.06
CA GLU A 60 5.82 -14.15 -16.67
C GLU A 60 4.49 -13.51 -16.27
N MET A 61 4.16 -13.62 -14.99
CA MET A 61 2.97 -13.00 -14.41
C MET A 61 3.36 -11.75 -13.61
N MET A 62 2.77 -10.62 -13.97
CA MET A 62 2.95 -9.34 -13.27
C MET A 62 1.70 -8.98 -12.48
N VAL A 63 1.87 -8.64 -11.20
CA VAL A 63 0.77 -8.41 -10.26
C VAL A 63 0.79 -6.98 -9.74
N PHE A 64 -0.38 -6.33 -9.82
CA PHE A 64 -0.62 -4.92 -9.52
C PHE A 64 -1.58 -4.76 -8.34
N ASN A 65 -1.37 -3.73 -7.52
CA ASN A 65 -2.37 -3.31 -6.55
C ASN A 65 -3.33 -2.30 -7.19
N ASN A 66 -4.59 -2.67 -7.34
CA ASN A 66 -5.62 -1.91 -8.05
C ASN A 66 -6.39 -0.91 -7.16
N THR A 67 -5.90 -0.68 -5.95
CA THR A 67 -6.56 0.25 -5.02
C THR A 67 -6.56 1.68 -5.55
N LYS A 68 -7.62 2.42 -5.22
CA LYS A 68 -7.81 3.83 -5.57
C LYS A 68 -7.76 4.69 -4.32
N VAL A 69 -6.98 5.77 -4.37
CA VAL A 69 -6.89 6.72 -3.26
C VAL A 69 -8.18 7.48 -3.11
N ILE A 70 -8.64 7.59 -1.87
CA ILE A 70 -9.82 8.35 -1.47
C ILE A 70 -9.43 9.75 -0.99
N GLN A 71 -10.36 10.70 -1.06
CA GLN A 71 -10.18 12.04 -0.54
C GLN A 71 -10.43 12.05 0.98
N ALA A 72 -9.52 11.41 1.72
CA ALA A 72 -9.68 11.05 3.12
C ALA A 72 -9.42 12.19 4.12
N ARG A 73 -9.01 13.37 3.66
CA ARG A 73 -8.68 14.52 4.51
C ARG A 73 -9.78 15.55 4.45
N LEU A 74 -10.42 15.83 5.59
CA LEU A 74 -11.50 16.78 5.71
C LEU A 74 -11.12 17.92 6.65
N HIS A 75 -11.60 19.12 6.35
CA HIS A 75 -11.39 20.30 7.17
C HIS A 75 -12.72 20.83 7.71
N PHE A 76 -12.75 21.12 8.99
CA PHE A 76 -13.86 21.72 9.70
C PHE A 76 -13.40 23.00 10.38
N ARG A 77 -14.24 24.04 10.35
CA ARG A 77 -13.98 25.31 11.04
C ARG A 77 -14.93 25.45 12.21
N LYS A 78 -14.37 25.64 13.40
CA LYS A 78 -15.17 25.97 14.60
C LYS A 78 -15.71 27.40 14.51
N GLU A 79 -16.77 27.70 15.29
CA GLU A 79 -17.27 29.07 15.45
C GLU A 79 -16.18 30.05 15.92
N THR A 80 -15.22 29.56 16.71
CA THR A 80 -14.01 30.32 17.14
C THR A 80 -13.00 30.59 16.05
N GLY A 81 -13.26 30.15 14.81
CA GLY A 81 -12.36 30.26 13.66
C GLY A 81 -11.27 29.19 13.58
N ALA A 82 -11.10 28.35 14.61
CA ALA A 82 -10.09 27.30 14.61
C ALA A 82 -10.35 26.25 13.53
N LEU A 83 -9.34 25.97 12.72
CA LEU A 83 -9.37 24.90 11.70
C LEU A 83 -9.01 23.56 12.35
N ILE A 84 -9.86 22.56 12.16
CA ILE A 84 -9.66 21.18 12.59
C ILE A 84 -9.54 20.32 11.34
N GLU A 85 -8.46 19.56 11.23
CA GLU A 85 -8.29 18.55 10.20
C GLU A 85 -8.71 17.18 10.75
N VAL A 86 -9.51 16.45 9.98
CA VAL A 86 -9.90 15.06 10.27
C VAL A 86 -9.43 14.20 9.10
N PHE A 87 -8.48 13.32 9.36
CA PHE A 87 -7.88 12.45 8.37
C PHE A 87 -8.30 11.00 8.61
N CYS A 88 -9.18 10.47 7.76
CA CYS A 88 -9.67 9.10 7.82
C CYS A 88 -8.55 8.10 7.53
N LEU A 89 -8.36 7.12 8.40
CA LEU A 89 -7.32 6.09 8.28
C LEU A 89 -7.92 4.74 7.90
N GLU A 90 -8.87 4.26 8.70
CA GLU A 90 -9.51 2.96 8.52
C GLU A 90 -10.95 2.99 9.04
N PRO A 91 -11.87 2.23 8.42
CA PRO A 91 -13.25 2.15 8.87
C PRO A 91 -13.35 1.34 10.17
N ILE A 92 -14.31 1.71 11.03
CA ILE A 92 -14.57 1.00 12.28
C ILE A 92 -15.99 0.43 12.29
N ALA A 93 -16.97 1.21 11.88
CA ALA A 93 -18.37 0.78 11.87
C ALA A 93 -19.08 1.34 10.60
N PRO A 94 -19.37 0.48 9.64
CA PRO A 94 -18.93 -0.92 9.50
C PRO A 94 -17.40 -1.05 9.34
N ASN A 95 -16.82 -2.14 9.85
CA ASN A 95 -15.39 -2.45 9.74
C ASN A 95 -15.05 -3.10 8.38
N ASP A 96 -15.45 -2.45 7.31
CA ASP A 96 -15.19 -2.83 5.93
C ASP A 96 -15.22 -1.58 5.05
N TYR A 97 -14.25 -1.42 4.17
CA TYR A 97 -14.13 -0.23 3.32
C TYR A 97 -15.32 -0.06 2.37
N VAL A 98 -15.74 -1.14 1.69
CA VAL A 98 -16.84 -1.07 0.73
C VAL A 98 -18.15 -0.78 1.43
N LEU A 99 -18.45 -1.48 2.52
CA LEU A 99 -19.65 -1.26 3.31
C LEU A 99 -19.67 0.13 3.94
N SER A 100 -18.52 0.61 4.44
CA SER A 100 -18.43 1.94 5.03
C SER A 100 -18.67 3.05 3.99
N PHE A 101 -18.11 2.91 2.78
CA PHE A 101 -18.35 3.87 1.69
C PHE A 101 -19.79 3.89 1.18
N GLN A 102 -20.50 2.76 1.29
CA GLN A 102 -21.90 2.64 0.88
C GLN A 102 -22.90 3.13 1.94
N GLN A 103 -22.45 3.43 3.15
CA GLN A 103 -23.35 3.97 4.17
C GLN A 103 -23.99 5.27 3.69
N THR A 104 -25.29 5.44 3.99
CA THR A 104 -26.10 6.57 3.50
C THR A 104 -26.57 7.53 4.61
N LYS A 105 -26.18 7.27 5.84
CA LYS A 105 -26.62 8.07 7.00
C LYS A 105 -25.50 8.42 7.96
N GLN A 106 -24.71 7.40 8.30
CA GLN A 106 -23.61 7.53 9.25
C GLN A 106 -22.60 6.40 9.09
N CYS A 107 -21.35 6.67 9.46
CA CYS A 107 -20.30 5.67 9.60
C CYS A 107 -19.26 6.16 10.59
N SER A 108 -18.43 5.25 11.06
CA SER A 108 -17.35 5.57 12.01
C SER A 108 -16.01 5.14 11.47
N TRP A 109 -15.02 6.00 11.66
CA TRP A 109 -13.66 5.78 11.19
C TRP A 109 -12.64 6.08 12.30
N LEU A 110 -11.54 5.37 12.29
CA LEU A 110 -10.34 5.75 13.00
C LEU A 110 -9.67 6.88 12.23
N CYS A 111 -9.44 8.01 12.88
CA CYS A 111 -8.92 9.22 12.24
C CYS A 111 -7.72 9.80 13.01
N MET A 112 -6.77 10.34 12.28
CA MET A 112 -5.87 11.35 12.86
C MET A 112 -6.59 12.70 12.89
N VAL A 113 -6.36 13.46 13.97
CA VAL A 113 -6.99 14.78 14.14
C VAL A 113 -5.90 15.83 14.29
N GLY A 114 -5.83 16.73 13.30
CA GLY A 114 -4.97 17.90 13.34
C GLY A 114 -5.59 19.00 14.23
N ASN A 115 -4.72 19.74 14.92
CA ASN A 115 -5.12 20.78 15.86
C ASN A 115 -6.04 20.28 17.00
N LEU A 116 -5.82 19.05 17.46
CA LEU A 116 -6.61 18.33 18.45
C LEU A 116 -6.89 19.14 19.72
N LYS A 117 -5.92 19.95 20.18
CA LYS A 117 -6.06 20.80 21.37
C LYS A 117 -7.25 21.79 21.28
N LYS A 118 -7.67 22.13 20.06
CA LYS A 118 -8.80 23.02 19.79
C LYS A 118 -10.13 22.30 19.68
N TRP A 119 -10.14 20.96 19.59
CA TRP A 119 -11.34 20.14 19.57
C TRP A 119 -11.32 19.14 20.73
N LYS A 120 -11.63 19.61 21.91
CA LYS A 120 -11.62 18.77 23.12
C LYS A 120 -12.86 17.90 23.21
N GLU A 121 -14.01 18.45 22.85
CA GLU A 121 -15.32 17.78 22.92
C GLU A 121 -16.31 18.44 21.95
N GLY A 122 -17.47 17.82 21.81
CA GLY A 122 -18.58 18.31 21.00
C GLY A 122 -18.49 17.89 19.54
N THR A 123 -19.49 18.33 18.80
CA THR A 123 -19.72 18.01 17.42
C THR A 123 -19.31 19.18 16.53
N LEU A 124 -18.58 18.90 15.46
CA LEU A 124 -18.32 19.88 14.40
C LEU A 124 -19.34 19.68 13.28
N LYS A 125 -19.78 20.78 12.70
CA LYS A 125 -20.73 20.80 11.57
C LYS A 125 -20.15 21.60 10.42
N ARG A 126 -20.43 21.15 9.23
CA ARG A 126 -20.10 21.86 8.00
C ARG A 126 -21.22 21.70 6.99
N GLU A 127 -21.74 22.82 6.48
CA GLU A 127 -22.61 22.82 5.32
C GLU A 127 -21.77 22.58 4.07
N VAL A 128 -22.16 21.63 3.24
CA VAL A 128 -21.40 21.19 2.06
C VAL A 128 -22.33 20.91 0.89
N GLU A 129 -21.85 21.16 -0.33
CA GLU A 129 -22.54 20.78 -1.55
C GLU A 129 -22.04 19.42 -2.04
N VAL A 130 -22.97 18.47 -2.23
CA VAL A 130 -22.70 17.12 -2.73
C VAL A 130 -23.70 16.81 -3.85
N LYS A 131 -23.21 16.61 -5.07
CA LYS A 131 -24.06 16.31 -6.25
C LYS A 131 -25.20 17.31 -6.46
N GLY A 132 -24.94 18.61 -6.22
CA GLY A 132 -25.93 19.69 -6.36
C GLY A 132 -26.97 19.76 -5.23
N ARG A 133 -26.71 19.13 -4.09
CA ARG A 133 -27.52 19.20 -2.88
C ARG A 133 -26.71 19.77 -1.73
N THR A 134 -27.29 20.67 -0.98
CA THR A 134 -26.69 21.20 0.23
C THR A 134 -27.06 20.29 1.40
N ILE A 135 -26.04 19.74 2.09
CA ILE A 135 -26.24 18.91 3.27
C ILE A 135 -25.43 19.42 4.45
N ILE A 136 -25.77 18.97 5.64
CA ILE A 136 -25.01 19.21 6.86
C ILE A 136 -24.20 17.96 7.20
N LEU A 137 -22.90 18.05 6.99
CA LEU A 137 -21.96 17.01 7.45
C LEU A 137 -21.59 17.29 8.91
N THR A 138 -21.77 16.29 9.75
CA THR A 138 -21.53 16.33 11.18
C THR A 138 -20.44 15.33 11.56
N VAL A 139 -19.49 15.73 12.41
CA VAL A 139 -18.48 14.84 12.97
C VAL A 139 -18.41 14.95 14.48
N THR A 140 -18.34 13.80 15.14
CA THR A 140 -18.24 13.71 16.59
C THR A 140 -17.03 12.86 16.95
N ARG A 141 -16.15 13.40 17.81
CA ARG A 141 -14.97 12.70 18.25
C ARG A 141 -15.29 11.77 19.41
N GLY A 142 -14.94 10.49 19.27
CA GLY A 142 -15.06 9.48 20.32
C GLY A 142 -13.71 9.17 21.00
N GLU A 143 -13.52 7.91 21.33
CA GLU A 143 -12.37 7.41 22.08
C GLU A 143 -11.04 7.61 21.38
N CYS A 144 -10.00 7.80 22.19
CA CYS A 144 -8.61 7.82 21.73
C CYS A 144 -8.08 6.39 21.63
N ARG A 145 -7.47 6.05 20.50
CA ARG A 145 -6.77 4.77 20.28
C ARG A 145 -5.33 5.05 19.82
N GLY A 146 -4.41 5.02 20.76
CA GLY A 146 -3.02 5.39 20.50
C GLY A 146 -2.88 6.87 20.12
N THR A 147 -2.48 7.17 18.89
CA THR A 147 -2.36 8.53 18.35
C THR A 147 -3.55 8.96 17.50
N SER A 148 -4.56 8.11 17.38
CA SER A 148 -5.74 8.30 16.54
C SER A 148 -7.02 8.33 17.38
N HIS A 149 -8.12 8.78 16.79
CA HIS A 149 -9.39 8.89 17.45
C HIS A 149 -10.48 8.21 16.65
N TRP A 150 -11.41 7.58 17.32
CA TRP A 150 -12.69 7.22 16.74
C TRP A 150 -13.45 8.51 16.37
N VAL A 151 -13.94 8.60 15.16
CA VAL A 151 -14.74 9.74 14.68
C VAL A 151 -15.99 9.22 14.00
N ASP A 152 -17.13 9.65 14.48
CA ASP A 152 -18.43 9.38 13.89
C ASP A 152 -18.77 10.46 12.87
N PHE A 153 -19.12 10.05 11.66
CA PHE A 153 -19.59 10.89 10.57
C PHE A 153 -21.08 10.67 10.39
N ALA A 154 -21.84 11.74 10.24
CA ALA A 154 -23.27 11.69 9.91
C ALA A 154 -23.62 12.83 8.95
N TRP A 155 -24.61 12.63 8.09
CA TRP A 155 -25.15 13.61 7.16
C TRP A 155 -26.67 13.46 7.05
N ASP A 156 -27.34 14.51 6.60
CA ASP A 156 -28.80 14.63 6.64
C ASP A 156 -29.53 14.30 5.32
N ASP A 157 -28.83 13.69 4.35
CA ASP A 157 -29.43 13.20 3.09
C ASP A 157 -29.06 11.73 2.83
N GLU A 158 -30.02 10.83 3.06
CA GLU A 158 -29.83 9.37 2.90
C GLU A 158 -29.71 8.93 1.43
N SER A 159 -29.90 9.81 0.46
CA SER A 159 -29.66 9.49 -0.96
C SER A 159 -28.19 9.55 -1.36
N LEU A 160 -27.33 10.07 -0.49
CA LEU A 160 -25.89 10.23 -0.68
C LEU A 160 -25.13 9.22 0.16
N THR A 161 -24.14 8.60 -0.45
CA THR A 161 -23.23 7.69 0.24
C THR A 161 -22.07 8.44 0.89
N PHE A 162 -21.38 7.81 1.85
CA PHE A 162 -20.16 8.39 2.44
C PHE A 162 -19.08 8.64 1.38
N ALA A 163 -18.98 7.75 0.38
CA ALA A 163 -18.08 7.97 -0.76
C ALA A 163 -18.40 9.26 -1.51
N ASP A 164 -19.68 9.59 -1.71
CA ASP A 164 -20.10 10.82 -2.37
C ASP A 164 -19.71 12.05 -1.54
N VAL A 165 -19.90 11.97 -0.23
CA VAL A 165 -19.53 13.05 0.70
C VAL A 165 -18.01 13.28 0.68
N LEU A 166 -17.19 12.21 0.80
CA LEU A 166 -15.74 12.33 0.75
C LEU A 166 -15.23 12.88 -0.59
N GLU A 167 -15.84 12.46 -1.71
CA GLU A 167 -15.46 12.94 -3.04
C GLU A 167 -15.77 14.43 -3.25
N ALA A 168 -16.84 14.94 -2.62
CA ALA A 168 -17.22 16.33 -2.75
C ALA A 168 -16.42 17.27 -1.85
N VAL A 169 -16.10 16.87 -0.62
CA VAL A 169 -15.58 17.78 0.40
C VAL A 169 -14.23 17.41 0.96
N GLY A 170 -13.76 16.22 0.67
CA GLY A 170 -12.45 15.74 1.08
C GLY A 170 -11.33 16.23 0.15
N GLU A 171 -10.15 16.26 0.69
CA GLU A 171 -8.91 16.49 -0.04
C GLU A 171 -8.13 15.18 -0.17
N LEU A 172 -7.47 15.01 -1.31
CA LEU A 172 -6.60 13.85 -1.53
C LEU A 172 -5.37 13.97 -0.63
N PRO A 173 -5.08 12.97 0.23
CA PRO A 173 -3.88 13.00 1.06
C PRO A 173 -2.64 12.68 0.20
N ILE A 174 -1.77 13.66 0.05
CA ILE A 174 -0.45 13.42 -0.55
C ILE A 174 0.58 13.17 0.56
N PRO A 175 1.68 12.45 0.28
CA PRO A 175 2.70 12.16 1.27
C PRO A 175 3.32 13.43 1.87
N PRO A 176 3.55 13.47 3.21
CA PRO A 176 4.11 14.66 3.88
C PRO A 176 5.48 15.09 3.36
N TYR A 177 6.32 14.15 2.91
CA TYR A 177 7.66 14.45 2.40
C TYR A 177 7.65 15.22 1.06
N LEU A 178 6.50 15.32 0.39
CA LEU A 178 6.37 16.20 -0.78
C LEU A 178 6.47 17.67 -0.38
N ASN A 179 6.23 17.99 0.91
CA ASN A 179 6.38 19.32 1.50
C ASN A 179 5.72 20.42 0.66
N ARG A 180 4.52 20.18 0.20
CA ARG A 180 3.64 21.09 -0.53
C ARG A 180 2.18 20.79 -0.25
N GLU A 181 1.32 21.73 -0.55
CA GLU A 181 -0.13 21.52 -0.50
C GLU A 181 -0.62 20.63 -1.65
N THR A 182 -1.74 19.96 -1.42
CA THR A 182 -2.46 19.19 -2.43
C THR A 182 -3.01 20.13 -3.50
N GLN A 183 -2.85 19.75 -4.76
CA GLN A 183 -3.39 20.47 -5.90
C GLN A 183 -4.52 19.66 -6.56
N GLU A 184 -5.39 20.31 -7.32
CA GLU A 184 -6.47 19.64 -8.05
C GLU A 184 -5.94 18.57 -9.02
N SER A 185 -4.77 18.83 -9.62
CA SER A 185 -4.10 17.86 -10.48
C SER A 185 -3.73 16.55 -9.77
N ASP A 186 -3.51 16.57 -8.46
CA ASP A 186 -3.15 15.36 -7.68
C ASP A 186 -4.28 14.33 -7.69
N LYS A 187 -5.53 14.73 -7.80
CA LYS A 187 -6.69 13.83 -7.94
C LYS A 187 -6.52 12.86 -9.12
N LYS A 188 -5.81 13.29 -10.16
CA LYS A 188 -5.50 12.49 -11.33
C LYS A 188 -4.08 11.91 -11.29
N THR A 189 -3.10 12.70 -10.88
CA THR A 189 -1.69 12.32 -10.96
C THR A 189 -1.26 11.39 -9.85
N TYR A 190 -1.91 11.42 -8.68
CA TYR A 190 -1.67 10.52 -7.56
C TYR A 190 -2.60 9.29 -7.59
N GLN A 191 -2.89 8.79 -8.79
CA GLN A 191 -3.66 7.58 -9.07
C GLN A 191 -2.97 6.77 -10.17
N THR A 192 -3.03 5.44 -10.07
CA THR A 192 -2.59 4.57 -11.17
C THR A 192 -3.65 4.52 -12.28
N VAL A 193 -3.23 4.24 -13.51
CA VAL A 193 -4.15 4.11 -14.66
C VAL A 193 -5.10 2.91 -14.55
N TYR A 194 -4.77 1.95 -13.70
CA TYR A 194 -5.54 0.73 -13.44
C TYR A 194 -6.26 0.73 -12.07
N SER A 195 -6.28 1.85 -11.35
CA SER A 195 -6.94 1.93 -10.05
C SER A 195 -8.47 1.79 -10.18
N LYS A 196 -9.07 0.92 -9.37
CA LYS A 196 -10.50 0.57 -9.43
C LYS A 196 -11.17 0.63 -8.07
N ILE A 197 -10.57 0.03 -7.06
CA ILE A 197 -11.20 -0.22 -5.76
C ILE A 197 -10.87 0.91 -4.80
N LYS A 198 -11.85 1.75 -4.47
CA LYS A 198 -11.71 2.83 -3.49
C LYS A 198 -11.42 2.27 -2.09
N GLY A 199 -10.52 2.90 -1.33
CA GLY A 199 -10.25 2.50 0.05
C GLY A 199 -8.83 2.75 0.55
N SER A 200 -7.93 3.26 -0.27
CA SER A 200 -6.58 3.61 0.15
C SER A 200 -6.43 5.09 0.47
N VAL A 201 -5.62 5.40 1.46
CA VAL A 201 -5.19 6.76 1.77
C VAL A 201 -3.85 7.12 1.14
N ALA A 202 -3.15 6.13 0.58
CA ALA A 202 -1.93 6.33 -0.21
C ALA A 202 -1.98 5.54 -1.51
N ALA A 203 -1.40 6.09 -2.58
CA ALA A 203 -1.30 5.40 -3.86
C ALA A 203 -0.24 4.29 -3.81
N PRO A 204 -0.42 3.17 -4.55
CA PRO A 204 0.65 2.22 -4.83
C PRO A 204 1.62 2.86 -5.84
N THR A 205 2.56 3.66 -5.34
CA THR A 205 3.31 4.66 -6.12
C THR A 205 4.19 4.08 -7.21
N ALA A 206 4.66 2.85 -7.08
CA ALA A 206 5.35 2.15 -8.17
C ALA A 206 4.48 1.98 -9.44
N GLY A 207 3.17 1.96 -9.26
CA GLY A 207 2.21 1.91 -10.36
C GLY A 207 2.02 3.23 -11.11
N LEU A 208 2.47 4.35 -10.55
CA LEU A 208 2.30 5.67 -11.17
C LEU A 208 3.09 5.84 -12.47
N HIS A 209 4.12 5.05 -12.70
CA HIS A 209 4.91 5.06 -13.93
C HIS A 209 4.19 4.42 -15.12
N PHE A 210 3.24 3.53 -14.86
CA PHE A 210 2.53 2.81 -15.91
C PHE A 210 1.57 3.72 -16.67
N THR A 211 1.55 3.54 -17.98
CA THR A 211 0.63 4.17 -18.92
C THR A 211 -0.04 3.09 -19.76
N GLU A 212 -1.12 3.41 -20.46
CA GLU A 212 -1.76 2.47 -21.41
C GLU A 212 -0.74 1.94 -22.43
N ARG A 213 0.20 2.77 -22.87
CA ARG A 213 1.29 2.40 -23.79
C ARG A 213 2.16 1.27 -23.21
N VAL A 214 2.58 1.39 -21.96
CA VAL A 214 3.42 0.38 -21.30
C VAL A 214 2.61 -0.88 -21.02
N LEU A 215 1.35 -0.75 -20.59
CA LEU A 215 0.48 -1.92 -20.36
C LEU A 215 0.24 -2.70 -21.66
N LYS A 216 0.00 -2.01 -22.77
CA LYS A 216 -0.11 -2.63 -24.08
C LYS A 216 1.17 -3.35 -24.52
N ALA A 217 2.34 -2.73 -24.30
CA ALA A 217 3.62 -3.35 -24.62
C ALA A 217 3.90 -4.61 -23.78
N LEU A 218 3.44 -4.65 -22.52
CA LEU A 218 3.49 -5.86 -21.69
C LEU A 218 2.61 -6.97 -22.27
N ASP A 219 1.37 -6.64 -22.69
CA ASP A 219 0.45 -7.59 -23.32
C ASP A 219 1.05 -8.15 -24.63
N GLU A 220 1.61 -7.27 -25.47
CA GLU A 220 2.29 -7.66 -26.72
C GLU A 220 3.54 -8.52 -26.48
N ARG A 221 4.21 -8.34 -25.33
CA ARG A 221 5.34 -9.17 -24.88
C ARG A 221 4.90 -10.54 -24.36
N GLY A 222 3.60 -10.75 -24.14
CA GLY A 222 3.05 -11.97 -23.58
C GLY A 222 3.20 -12.07 -22.06
N ILE A 223 3.22 -10.93 -21.36
CA ILE A 223 3.21 -10.86 -19.91
C ILE A 223 1.77 -10.98 -19.42
N ASP A 224 1.50 -11.97 -18.56
CA ASP A 224 0.18 -12.12 -17.95
C ASP A 224 0.03 -11.09 -16.81
N ARG A 225 -1.02 -10.26 -16.88
CA ARG A 225 -1.28 -9.20 -15.89
C ARG A 225 -2.44 -9.58 -14.99
N GLU A 226 -2.22 -9.49 -13.68
CA GLU A 226 -3.25 -9.73 -12.68
C GLU A 226 -3.26 -8.62 -11.63
N GLU A 227 -4.38 -8.53 -10.93
CA GLU A 227 -4.64 -7.50 -9.93
C GLU A 227 -4.96 -8.14 -8.59
N LEU A 228 -4.54 -7.47 -7.53
CA LEU A 228 -4.97 -7.70 -6.17
C LEU A 228 -5.35 -6.36 -5.53
N THR A 229 -5.97 -6.40 -4.37
CA THR A 229 -6.29 -5.19 -3.61
C THR A 229 -5.60 -5.24 -2.25
N LEU A 230 -4.84 -4.22 -1.92
CA LEU A 230 -4.39 -3.93 -0.57
C LEU A 230 -4.74 -2.48 -0.27
N HIS A 231 -5.52 -2.26 0.77
CA HIS A 231 -5.88 -0.93 1.23
C HIS A 231 -4.76 -0.35 2.07
N VAL A 232 -4.04 0.62 1.49
CA VAL A 232 -2.89 1.25 2.15
C VAL A 232 -3.38 2.25 3.18
N GLY A 233 -3.07 2.00 4.44
CA GLY A 233 -3.35 2.91 5.54
C GLY A 233 -2.35 4.07 5.64
N ALA A 234 -2.69 5.12 6.40
CA ALA A 234 -1.82 6.29 6.61
C ALA A 234 -0.53 5.97 7.37
N GLY A 235 -0.45 4.78 7.98
CA GLY A 235 0.75 4.29 8.65
C GLY A 235 1.99 4.23 7.76
N THR A 236 1.80 4.06 6.45
CA THR A 236 2.88 4.04 5.45
C THR A 236 3.71 5.33 5.44
N PHE A 237 3.16 6.44 5.91
CA PHE A 237 3.86 7.72 5.99
C PHE A 237 4.64 7.92 7.29
N LYS A 238 4.52 7.01 8.26
CA LYS A 238 5.21 7.13 9.55
C LYS A 238 6.60 6.51 9.46
N PRO A 239 7.67 7.26 9.83
CA PRO A 239 9.00 6.68 9.92
C PRO A 239 9.09 5.69 11.10
N VAL A 240 10.01 4.73 11.00
CA VAL A 240 10.38 3.87 12.12
C VAL A 240 11.03 4.73 13.21
N LYS A 241 10.50 4.68 14.42
CA LYS A 241 10.99 5.48 15.55
C LYS A 241 11.80 4.67 16.57
N SER A 242 11.67 3.35 16.53
CA SER A 242 12.42 2.45 17.40
C SER A 242 13.87 2.32 16.94
N GLU A 243 14.78 2.05 17.85
CA GLU A 243 16.19 1.78 17.52
C GLU A 243 16.33 0.46 16.77
N GLU A 244 15.67 -0.58 17.27
CA GLU A 244 15.57 -1.90 16.64
C GLU A 244 14.19 -2.11 16.04
N ILE A 245 14.12 -2.92 14.96
CA ILE A 245 12.86 -3.12 14.25
C ILE A 245 11.82 -3.90 15.04
N GLU A 246 12.23 -4.67 16.08
CA GLU A 246 11.30 -5.33 17.00
C GLU A 246 10.34 -4.35 17.68
N GLY A 247 10.83 -3.17 18.05
CA GLY A 247 10.03 -2.10 18.68
C GLY A 247 9.10 -1.35 17.72
N HIS A 248 9.14 -1.65 16.42
CA HIS A 248 8.25 -1.05 15.43
C HIS A 248 7.02 -1.93 15.20
N GLU A 249 5.85 -1.38 15.45
CA GLU A 249 4.58 -2.04 15.15
C GLU A 249 4.12 -1.74 13.73
N MET A 250 4.00 -2.79 12.90
CA MET A 250 3.43 -2.67 11.56
C MET A 250 1.92 -2.45 11.63
N HIS A 251 1.42 -1.56 10.80
CA HIS A 251 -0.01 -1.38 10.66
C HIS A 251 -0.66 -2.60 9.99
N THR A 252 -1.89 -2.91 10.43
CA THR A 252 -2.74 -3.87 9.75
C THR A 252 -3.22 -3.28 8.43
N GLU A 253 -3.04 -4.02 7.35
CA GLU A 253 -3.54 -3.66 6.02
C GLU A 253 -4.48 -4.76 5.52
N TYR A 254 -5.65 -4.35 5.03
CA TYR A 254 -6.66 -5.26 4.52
C TYR A 254 -6.36 -5.62 3.07
N ILE A 255 -6.42 -6.91 2.78
CA ILE A 255 -6.14 -7.49 1.47
C ILE A 255 -7.35 -8.22 0.92
N SER A 256 -7.51 -8.14 -0.39
CA SER A 256 -8.50 -8.90 -1.14
C SER A 256 -7.86 -9.48 -2.40
N VAL A 257 -7.98 -10.79 -2.58
CA VAL A 257 -7.40 -11.50 -3.72
C VAL A 257 -8.46 -12.44 -4.31
N ASN A 258 -8.80 -12.25 -5.58
CA ASN A 258 -9.77 -13.07 -6.26
C ASN A 258 -9.29 -14.53 -6.43
N LYS A 259 -10.21 -15.48 -6.38
CA LYS A 259 -9.98 -16.90 -6.62
C LYS A 259 -9.24 -17.14 -7.94
N ARG A 260 -9.66 -16.47 -9.01
CA ARG A 260 -9.01 -16.53 -10.32
C ARG A 260 -7.53 -16.12 -10.24
N THR A 261 -7.18 -15.10 -9.44
CA THR A 261 -5.78 -14.70 -9.25
C THR A 261 -4.97 -15.79 -8.56
N ILE A 262 -5.54 -16.48 -7.56
CA ILE A 262 -4.90 -17.64 -6.90
C ILE A 262 -4.69 -18.79 -7.91
N GLU A 263 -5.68 -19.10 -8.74
CA GLU A 263 -5.58 -20.13 -9.81
C GLU A 263 -4.43 -19.80 -10.76
N LYS A 264 -4.32 -18.56 -11.19
CA LYS A 264 -3.23 -18.11 -12.07
C LYS A 264 -1.85 -18.15 -11.38
N LEU A 265 -1.76 -17.76 -10.13
CA LEU A 265 -0.52 -17.89 -9.34
C LEU A 265 -0.05 -19.34 -9.31
N ILE A 266 -0.96 -20.30 -9.09
CA ILE A 266 -0.65 -21.73 -9.14
C ILE A 266 -0.15 -22.14 -10.52
N ALA A 267 -0.85 -21.72 -11.58
CA ALA A 267 -0.49 -22.03 -12.96
C ALA A 267 0.90 -21.49 -13.35
N HIS A 268 1.34 -20.39 -12.73
CA HIS A 268 2.68 -19.83 -12.91
C HIS A 268 3.71 -20.37 -11.88
N GLY A 269 3.43 -21.52 -11.26
CA GLY A 269 4.33 -22.16 -10.30
C GLY A 269 4.58 -21.35 -9.01
N GLY A 270 3.67 -20.46 -8.66
CA GLY A 270 3.79 -19.57 -7.51
C GLY A 270 4.90 -18.53 -7.67
N GLN A 271 5.20 -18.09 -8.90
CA GLN A 271 6.25 -17.13 -9.20
C GLN A 271 5.67 -15.88 -9.87
N THR A 272 6.08 -14.69 -9.42
CA THR A 272 5.54 -13.43 -9.93
C THR A 272 6.56 -12.31 -10.01
N VAL A 273 6.23 -11.31 -10.84
CA VAL A 273 6.79 -9.96 -10.81
C VAL A 273 5.82 -9.06 -10.05
N ALA A 274 6.22 -8.52 -8.93
CA ALA A 274 5.39 -7.64 -8.11
C ALA A 274 5.61 -6.17 -8.48
N VAL A 275 4.52 -5.43 -8.66
CA VAL A 275 4.56 -3.97 -8.85
C VAL A 275 4.23 -3.29 -7.52
N GLY A 276 5.26 -2.72 -6.92
CA GLY A 276 5.18 -2.02 -5.62
C GLY A 276 5.28 -2.93 -4.41
N THR A 277 5.71 -2.35 -3.31
CA THR A 277 5.88 -3.04 -2.02
C THR A 277 4.56 -3.54 -1.42
N THR A 278 3.44 -2.91 -1.77
CA THR A 278 2.10 -3.36 -1.37
C THR A 278 1.74 -4.69 -2.04
N SER A 279 2.03 -4.85 -3.34
CA SER A 279 1.86 -6.13 -4.04
C SER A 279 2.79 -7.20 -3.47
N VAL A 280 4.06 -6.84 -3.18
CA VAL A 280 5.02 -7.76 -2.52
C VAL A 280 4.45 -8.27 -1.20
N ARG A 281 4.01 -7.37 -0.32
CA ARG A 281 3.51 -7.74 1.00
C ARG A 281 2.26 -8.62 0.91
N THR A 282 1.35 -8.35 -0.02
CA THR A 282 0.18 -9.19 -0.24
C THR A 282 0.57 -10.57 -0.76
N LEU A 283 1.38 -10.64 -1.81
CA LEU A 283 1.80 -11.92 -2.41
C LEU A 283 2.56 -12.80 -1.41
N GLU A 284 3.50 -12.24 -0.68
CA GLU A 284 4.23 -12.99 0.35
C GLU A 284 3.31 -13.38 1.52
N SER A 285 2.32 -12.56 1.86
CA SER A 285 1.30 -12.92 2.86
C SER A 285 0.44 -14.12 2.44
N LEU A 286 0.16 -14.29 1.13
CA LEU A 286 -0.59 -15.45 0.64
C LEU A 286 0.11 -16.77 1.01
N TYR A 287 1.44 -16.82 0.98
CA TYR A 287 2.17 -18.00 1.41
C TYR A 287 1.85 -18.36 2.87
N TYR A 288 1.85 -17.38 3.77
CA TYR A 288 1.56 -17.61 5.20
C TYR A 288 0.08 -17.87 5.46
N ILE A 289 -0.82 -17.29 4.68
CA ILE A 289 -2.25 -17.59 4.74
C ILE A 289 -2.50 -19.06 4.38
N GLY A 290 -1.84 -19.59 3.34
CA GLY A 290 -1.91 -21.00 3.00
C GLY A 290 -1.42 -21.90 4.13
N ILE A 291 -0.37 -21.48 4.85
CA ILE A 291 0.10 -22.20 6.05
C ILE A 291 -0.95 -22.16 7.16
N LEU A 292 -1.56 -21.00 7.45
CA LEU A 292 -2.63 -20.90 8.46
C LEU A 292 -3.81 -21.81 8.13
N ILE A 293 -4.23 -21.86 6.87
CA ILE A 293 -5.29 -22.76 6.40
C ILE A 293 -4.87 -24.24 6.54
N SER A 294 -3.63 -24.58 6.24
CA SER A 294 -3.14 -25.97 6.41
C SER A 294 -3.19 -26.44 7.86
N LEU A 295 -3.01 -25.52 8.82
CA LEU A 295 -3.09 -25.81 10.25
C LEU A 295 -4.52 -25.80 10.77
N ASN A 296 -5.40 -24.96 10.22
CA ASN A 296 -6.83 -24.88 10.57
C ASN A 296 -7.68 -24.64 9.31
N PRO A 297 -8.11 -25.70 8.61
CA PRO A 297 -8.90 -25.58 7.38
C PRO A 297 -10.29 -24.95 7.55
N GLU A 298 -10.79 -24.87 8.77
CA GLU A 298 -12.10 -24.28 9.11
C GLU A 298 -11.98 -22.87 9.71
N ALA A 299 -10.78 -22.28 9.70
CA ALA A 299 -10.56 -20.90 10.17
C ALA A 299 -11.49 -19.93 9.43
N ASN A 300 -12.03 -18.94 10.13
CA ASN A 300 -12.70 -17.82 9.47
C ASN A 300 -11.67 -16.85 8.86
N GLN A 301 -12.11 -15.94 7.99
CA GLN A 301 -11.18 -15.04 7.28
C GLN A 301 -10.42 -14.08 8.20
N GLU A 302 -10.96 -13.72 9.37
CA GLU A 302 -10.28 -12.89 10.37
C GLU A 302 -9.13 -13.65 11.05
N GLU A 303 -9.29 -14.97 11.25
CA GLU A 303 -8.23 -15.84 11.80
C GLU A 303 -7.08 -16.08 10.82
N LEU A 304 -7.28 -15.79 9.53
CA LEU A 304 -6.24 -15.86 8.50
C LEU A 304 -5.32 -14.61 8.45
N HIS A 305 -5.40 -13.76 9.45
CA HIS A 305 -4.54 -12.59 9.61
C HIS A 305 -3.07 -12.99 9.75
N VAL A 306 -2.21 -12.43 8.89
CA VAL A 306 -0.76 -12.65 8.94
C VAL A 306 -0.13 -11.70 9.95
N LYS A 307 0.33 -12.25 11.07
CA LYS A 307 1.02 -11.47 12.12
C LYS A 307 2.38 -11.00 11.66
N GLN A 308 2.84 -9.89 12.21
CA GLN A 308 4.09 -9.20 11.84
C GLN A 308 5.30 -10.13 11.78
N TRP A 309 5.51 -10.96 12.79
CA TRP A 309 6.69 -11.79 12.96
C TRP A 309 6.50 -13.25 12.53
N MET A 310 5.32 -13.62 12.04
CA MET A 310 5.01 -14.99 11.60
C MET A 310 6.05 -15.57 10.63
N PRO A 311 6.64 -14.82 9.68
CA PRO A 311 7.65 -15.36 8.77
C PRO A 311 8.92 -15.88 9.45
N TYR A 312 9.21 -15.39 10.64
CA TYR A 312 10.44 -15.69 11.39
C TYR A 312 10.22 -16.67 12.54
N GLU A 313 8.98 -17.11 12.71
CA GLU A 313 8.58 -18.12 13.69
C GLU A 313 8.53 -19.51 13.03
N PRO A 314 8.70 -20.61 13.81
CA PRO A 314 8.56 -21.96 13.28
C PRO A 314 7.18 -22.19 12.66
N HIS A 315 7.15 -22.67 11.43
CA HIS A 315 5.94 -23.01 10.69
C HIS A 315 6.17 -24.19 9.76
N PRO A 316 5.11 -24.90 9.29
CA PRO A 316 5.24 -25.95 8.28
C PRO A 316 5.94 -25.45 7.02
N ALA A 317 6.80 -26.28 6.45
CA ALA A 317 7.46 -25.99 5.18
C ALA A 317 6.58 -26.48 4.02
N LEU A 318 5.89 -25.57 3.38
CA LEU A 318 5.15 -25.81 2.14
C LEU A 318 5.91 -25.19 0.96
N THR A 319 5.75 -25.77 -0.22
CA THR A 319 6.10 -25.06 -1.44
C THR A 319 5.12 -23.92 -1.70
N PRO A 320 5.49 -22.88 -2.47
CA PRO A 320 4.54 -21.82 -2.83
C PRO A 320 3.25 -22.35 -3.47
N VAL A 321 3.35 -23.35 -4.34
CA VAL A 321 2.18 -23.96 -4.99
C VAL A 321 1.31 -24.71 -3.99
N GLU A 322 1.88 -25.49 -3.08
CA GLU A 322 1.10 -26.19 -2.03
C GLU A 322 0.37 -25.19 -1.14
N SER A 323 1.03 -24.12 -0.74
CA SER A 323 0.41 -23.08 0.08
C SER A 323 -0.75 -22.39 -0.66
N LEU A 324 -0.55 -21.99 -1.92
CA LEU A 324 -1.60 -21.41 -2.76
C LEU A 324 -2.75 -22.40 -3.01
N GLN A 325 -2.46 -23.70 -3.14
CA GLN A 325 -3.48 -24.74 -3.27
C GLN A 325 -4.35 -24.84 -2.01
N CYS A 326 -3.76 -24.72 -0.81
CA CYS A 326 -4.55 -24.65 0.43
C CYS A 326 -5.56 -23.48 0.40
N ILE A 327 -5.17 -22.32 -0.14
CA ILE A 327 -6.08 -21.18 -0.28
C ILE A 327 -7.19 -21.50 -1.29
N LEU A 328 -6.85 -22.06 -2.45
CA LEU A 328 -7.82 -22.39 -3.48
C LEU A 328 -8.85 -23.42 -2.97
N ASP A 329 -8.38 -24.47 -2.27
CA ASP A 329 -9.23 -25.49 -1.69
C ASP A 329 -10.15 -24.91 -0.60
N TYR A 330 -9.63 -23.98 0.21
CA TYR A 330 -10.42 -23.23 1.19
C TYR A 330 -11.53 -22.41 0.55
N LEU A 331 -11.22 -21.63 -0.48
CA LEU A 331 -12.20 -20.82 -1.22
C LEU A 331 -13.27 -21.71 -1.87
N ASN A 332 -12.88 -22.85 -2.44
CA ASN A 332 -13.82 -23.81 -3.03
C ASN A 332 -14.75 -24.44 -1.97
N ARG A 333 -14.19 -24.82 -0.83
CA ARG A 333 -14.96 -25.45 0.27
C ARG A 333 -16.02 -24.51 0.83
N HIS A 334 -15.69 -23.23 0.95
CA HIS A 334 -16.58 -22.21 1.52
C HIS A 334 -17.40 -21.45 0.46
N ASP A 335 -17.36 -21.87 -0.82
CA ASP A 335 -18.06 -21.22 -1.94
C ASP A 335 -17.76 -19.72 -2.04
N MET A 336 -16.45 -19.36 -1.94
CA MET A 336 -15.97 -17.98 -1.99
C MET A 336 -15.27 -17.67 -3.30
N GLU A 337 -15.56 -16.49 -3.88
CA GLU A 337 -14.92 -15.99 -5.08
C GLU A 337 -13.66 -15.14 -4.81
N ALA A 338 -13.43 -14.77 -3.56
CA ALA A 338 -12.27 -14.00 -3.16
C ALA A 338 -11.88 -14.28 -1.70
N LEU A 339 -10.59 -14.18 -1.43
CA LEU A 339 -10.02 -14.17 -0.10
C LEU A 339 -10.04 -12.72 0.44
N HIS A 340 -10.64 -12.51 1.61
CA HIS A 340 -10.63 -11.24 2.33
C HIS A 340 -10.03 -11.44 3.71
N THR A 341 -8.89 -10.85 3.97
CA THR A 341 -8.22 -10.92 5.28
C THR A 341 -7.31 -9.72 5.46
N SER A 342 -6.33 -9.82 6.35
CA SER A 342 -5.41 -8.71 6.62
C SER A 342 -3.98 -9.21 6.88
N THR A 343 -3.04 -8.29 6.81
CA THR A 343 -1.63 -8.56 7.05
C THR A 343 -0.95 -7.44 7.82
N GLN A 344 -0.03 -7.83 8.69
CA GLN A 344 0.95 -6.96 9.34
C GLN A 344 2.37 -7.38 8.96
N ILE A 345 2.54 -8.25 7.96
CA ILE A 345 3.84 -8.83 7.60
C ILE A 345 4.95 -7.76 7.53
N ILE A 346 6.05 -8.01 8.23
CA ILE A 346 7.30 -7.28 8.06
C ILE A 346 8.27 -8.14 7.24
N ILE A 347 8.86 -7.52 6.21
CA ILE A 347 9.88 -8.16 5.38
C ILE A 347 11.19 -7.39 5.59
N ALA A 348 12.18 -8.07 6.14
CA ALA A 348 13.46 -7.49 6.53
C ALA A 348 14.59 -8.48 6.21
N PRO A 349 15.86 -8.05 6.23
CA PRO A 349 17.01 -8.96 6.03
C PRO A 349 16.92 -10.22 6.89
N GLY A 350 17.11 -11.37 6.24
CA GLY A 350 16.83 -12.70 6.81
C GLY A 350 15.53 -13.34 6.30
N TYR A 351 14.66 -12.56 5.64
CA TYR A 351 13.46 -13.09 4.98
C TYR A 351 13.82 -13.78 3.65
N GLU A 352 13.26 -14.96 3.44
CA GLU A 352 13.35 -15.69 2.18
C GLU A 352 12.06 -15.54 1.38
N TYR A 353 12.14 -14.87 0.23
CA TYR A 353 11.00 -14.66 -0.65
C TYR A 353 10.45 -15.96 -1.23
N LYS A 354 9.16 -16.16 -1.14
CA LYS A 354 8.46 -17.39 -1.56
C LYS A 354 7.86 -17.23 -2.96
N ILE A 355 7.09 -16.20 -3.18
CA ILE A 355 6.27 -15.98 -4.39
C ILE A 355 6.89 -14.94 -5.33
N VAL A 356 7.41 -13.85 -4.78
CA VAL A 356 7.94 -12.74 -5.59
C VAL A 356 9.37 -13.04 -6.06
N LYS A 357 9.59 -12.95 -7.39
CA LYS A 357 10.89 -13.22 -8.05
C LYS A 357 11.51 -11.99 -8.70
N LYS A 358 10.70 -10.99 -9.03
CA LYS A 358 11.14 -9.67 -9.51
C LYS A 358 10.27 -8.59 -8.88
N ILE A 359 10.84 -7.41 -8.64
CA ILE A 359 10.11 -6.27 -8.07
C ILE A 359 10.31 -5.05 -8.95
N VAL A 360 9.21 -4.39 -9.31
CA VAL A 360 9.20 -3.02 -9.83
C VAL A 360 8.81 -2.10 -8.68
N THR A 361 9.67 -1.17 -8.28
CA THR A 361 9.40 -0.29 -7.15
C THR A 361 10.09 1.07 -7.31
N ASN A 362 9.66 2.05 -6.48
CA ASN A 362 10.34 3.34 -6.37
C ASN A 362 11.50 3.26 -5.37
N PHE A 363 12.28 4.34 -5.27
CA PHE A 363 13.24 4.52 -4.19
C PHE A 363 12.52 4.97 -2.92
N HIS A 364 12.89 4.38 -1.78
CA HIS A 364 12.21 4.56 -0.50
C HIS A 364 12.99 5.48 0.44
N GLN A 365 12.29 6.02 1.44
CA GLN A 365 12.91 6.86 2.47
C GLN A 365 13.99 6.10 3.25
N PRO A 366 15.05 6.80 3.70
CA PRO A 366 15.98 6.23 4.66
C PRO A 366 15.24 5.81 5.95
N GLN A 367 15.76 4.79 6.62
CA GLN A 367 15.23 4.27 7.88
C GLN A 367 13.75 3.84 7.79
N SER A 368 13.32 3.31 6.65
CA SER A 368 11.95 2.82 6.43
C SER A 368 11.87 1.30 6.36
N THR A 369 10.73 0.74 6.73
CA THR A 369 10.44 -0.69 6.57
C THR A 369 10.45 -1.12 5.10
N LEU A 370 10.17 -0.19 4.18
CA LEU A 370 10.22 -0.46 2.74
C LEU A 370 11.66 -0.66 2.23
N LEU A 371 12.62 0.07 2.81
CA LEU A 371 14.04 -0.15 2.50
C LEU A 371 14.55 -1.48 3.07
N LEU A 372 14.03 -1.92 4.23
CA LEU A 372 14.31 -3.26 4.75
C LEU A 372 13.83 -4.35 3.80
N LEU A 373 12.62 -4.21 3.25
CA LEU A 373 12.04 -5.12 2.27
C LEU A 373 12.92 -5.22 1.00
N VAL A 374 13.33 -4.08 0.46
CA VAL A 374 14.24 -4.03 -0.70
C VAL A 374 15.56 -4.69 -0.35
N SER A 375 16.15 -4.37 0.80
CA SER A 375 17.41 -4.95 1.24
C SER A 375 17.35 -6.48 1.36
N ALA A 376 16.26 -7.01 1.92
CA ALA A 376 16.03 -8.45 1.98
C ALA A 376 15.98 -9.07 0.57
N PHE A 377 15.32 -8.41 -0.37
CA PHE A 377 15.15 -8.89 -1.74
C PHE A 377 16.47 -8.96 -2.51
N VAL A 378 17.27 -7.91 -2.42
CA VAL A 378 18.59 -7.83 -3.12
C VAL A 378 19.74 -8.33 -2.26
N LYS A 379 19.46 -9.10 -1.20
CA LYS A 379 20.47 -9.76 -0.33
C LYS A 379 21.56 -8.82 0.20
N GLY A 380 21.14 -7.58 0.55
CA GLY A 380 22.01 -6.56 1.13
C GLY A 380 22.59 -5.55 0.14
N ASP A 381 22.45 -5.74 -1.17
CA ASP A 381 23.01 -4.84 -2.21
C ASP A 381 22.25 -3.49 -2.33
N TRP A 382 21.33 -3.20 -1.43
CA TRP A 382 20.55 -1.96 -1.47
C TRP A 382 21.42 -0.70 -1.48
N LYS A 383 22.55 -0.68 -0.78
CA LYS A 383 23.48 0.46 -0.78
C LYS A 383 24.04 0.72 -2.17
N LYS A 384 24.52 -0.34 -2.84
CA LYS A 384 25.02 -0.26 -4.23
C LYS A 384 23.98 0.37 -5.17
N ILE A 385 22.72 -0.05 -5.04
CA ILE A 385 21.59 0.45 -5.83
C ILE A 385 21.34 1.93 -5.55
N TYR A 386 21.26 2.32 -4.27
CA TYR A 386 20.93 3.69 -3.86
C TYR A 386 22.10 4.66 -4.10
N ASP A 387 23.35 4.23 -3.90
CA ASP A 387 24.54 5.02 -4.25
C ASP A 387 24.62 5.29 -5.75
N TYR A 388 24.30 4.28 -6.58
CA TYR A 388 24.19 4.48 -8.02
C TYR A 388 23.09 5.49 -8.36
N ALA A 389 21.90 5.34 -7.80
CA ALA A 389 20.79 6.25 -8.05
C ALA A 389 21.11 7.70 -7.65
N LEU A 390 21.75 7.92 -6.50
CA LEU A 390 22.16 9.24 -6.04
C LEU A 390 23.24 9.87 -6.94
N SER A 391 24.20 9.08 -7.45
CA SER A 391 25.28 9.56 -8.30
C SER A 391 24.89 9.74 -9.78
N HIS A 392 23.74 9.22 -10.21
CA HIS A 392 23.25 9.26 -11.59
C HIS A 392 21.93 10.06 -11.75
N ASP A 393 21.69 11.01 -10.87
CA ASP A 393 20.57 11.97 -10.96
C ASP A 393 19.18 11.32 -11.01
N PHE A 394 18.99 10.17 -10.34
CA PHE A 394 17.66 9.63 -10.12
C PHE A 394 16.87 10.49 -9.15
N ARG A 395 15.57 10.54 -9.35
CA ARG A 395 14.60 11.20 -8.47
C ARG A 395 13.99 10.15 -7.54
N PHE A 396 13.66 10.56 -6.34
CA PHE A 396 13.28 9.66 -5.25
C PHE A 396 11.80 9.81 -4.86
N LEU A 397 11.28 8.78 -4.17
CA LEU A 397 9.98 8.66 -3.55
C LEU A 397 8.82 8.60 -4.57
N SER A 398 7.60 9.01 -4.18
CA SER A 398 6.35 8.74 -4.90
C SER A 398 6.33 9.13 -6.37
N TYR A 399 6.81 10.31 -6.70
CA TYR A 399 6.86 10.83 -8.06
C TYR A 399 8.26 10.71 -8.70
N GLY A 400 9.15 10.03 -8.02
CA GLY A 400 10.52 9.79 -8.46
C GLY A 400 10.62 8.81 -9.61
N ASP A 401 11.81 8.28 -9.78
CA ASP A 401 12.12 7.27 -10.79
C ASP A 401 11.89 5.85 -10.24
N SER A 402 11.94 4.86 -11.09
CA SER A 402 11.64 3.47 -10.75
C SER A 402 12.89 2.59 -10.76
N SER A 403 12.79 1.44 -10.12
CA SER A 403 13.77 0.37 -10.20
C SER A 403 13.10 -0.96 -10.55
N LEU A 404 13.77 -1.78 -11.34
CA LEU A 404 13.48 -3.19 -11.57
C LEU A 404 14.57 -4.02 -10.87
N LEU A 405 14.16 -4.82 -9.90
CA LEU A 405 15.05 -5.63 -9.09
C LEU A 405 14.92 -7.11 -9.50
N ILE A 406 16.03 -7.70 -9.91
CA ILE A 406 16.18 -9.13 -10.30
C ILE A 406 17.39 -9.66 -9.53
N PRO A 407 17.21 -10.30 -8.36
CA PRO A 407 18.30 -10.71 -7.47
C PRO A 407 19.15 -11.87 -8.00
#